data_899a9f1a82444ae31465b8ab83eaaa2d
#
_entry.id   899a9f1a82444ae31465b8ab83eaaa2d
#
_cell.length_a   1.000
_cell.length_b   1.000
_cell.length_c   1.000
_cell.angle_alpha   90.00
_cell.angle_beta   90.00
_cell.angle_gamma   90.00
#
_symmetry.space_group_name_H-M   'P 1'
#
loop_
_entity.id
_entity.type
_entity.pdbx_description
1 polymer ?
#
loop_
_entity_poly.entity_id
_entity_poly.type
_entity_poly.pdbx_seq_one_letter_code
_entity_poly.pdbx_strand_id
1 'polypeptide(L)'
;MRKAIEFIQSKNNIGFVSAGNTGAVTALSKILLGTLENIKRPAFCSMIPTLKGFCIMLDLGANKESNENHLLQFSIMGHAFAKIKNISNPKVAILNI
;
A
#
# COMPACT_ATOMS: atom_id res chain seq x y z
N MET A 1 5.84 8.01 16.68
CA MET A 1 5.03 7.71 15.49
C MET A 1 4.27 8.95 14.99
N ARG A 2 3.27 9.47 15.73
CA ARG A 2 2.48 10.64 15.29
C ARG A 2 3.34 11.83 14.84
N LYS A 3 4.25 12.32 15.69
CA LYS A 3 5.16 13.42 15.36
C LYS A 3 6.02 13.18 14.10
N ALA A 4 6.42 11.94 13.84
CA ALA A 4 7.17 11.59 12.65
C ALA A 4 6.31 11.69 11.37
N ILE A 5 5.04 11.27 11.46
CA ILE A 5 4.10 11.40 10.33
C ILE A 5 3.75 12.87 10.08
N GLU A 6 3.52 13.65 11.12
CA GLU A 6 3.31 15.11 11.01
C GLU A 6 4.53 15.81 10.39
N PHE A 7 5.74 15.35 10.73
CA PHE A 7 6.96 15.90 10.14
C PHE A 7 7.08 15.62 8.63
N ILE A 8 6.77 14.40 8.16
CA ILE A 8 6.79 14.11 6.72
C ILE A 8 5.70 14.86 5.95
N GLN A 9 4.56 15.13 6.57
CA GLN A 9 3.49 15.93 5.97
C GLN A 9 3.94 17.37 5.66
N SER A 10 4.84 17.91 6.48
CA SER A 10 5.38 19.27 6.32
C SER A 10 6.56 19.39 5.33
N LYS A 11 7.01 18.28 4.76
CA LYS A 11 8.19 18.20 3.90
C LYS A 11 7.90 17.45 2.62
N ASN A 12 8.61 17.81 1.56
CA ASN A 12 8.55 17.10 0.29
C ASN A 12 9.68 16.04 0.21
N ASN A 13 9.41 14.93 -0.49
CA ASN A 13 10.41 13.90 -0.80
C ASN A 13 11.05 13.20 0.42
N ILE A 14 10.29 13.06 1.51
CA ILE A 14 10.72 12.34 2.71
C ILE A 14 9.84 11.12 2.92
N GLY A 15 10.46 9.98 3.27
CA GLY A 15 9.79 8.75 3.66
C GLY A 15 9.89 8.52 5.17
N PHE A 16 9.00 7.70 5.69
CA PHE A 16 8.97 7.26 7.07
C PHE A 16 9.10 5.75 7.16
N VAL A 17 10.03 5.28 7.98
CA VAL A 17 10.23 3.87 8.28
C VAL A 17 9.98 3.64 9.76
N SER A 18 9.21 2.61 10.10
CA SER A 18 8.86 2.30 11.48
C SER A 18 8.87 0.80 11.72
N ALA A 19 9.46 0.38 12.83
CA ALA A 19 9.34 -0.97 13.38
C ALA A 19 8.20 -1.09 14.41
N GLY A 20 7.34 -0.07 14.51
CA GLY A 20 6.23 -0.03 15.46
C GLY A 20 5.01 -0.85 15.02
N ASN A 21 3.93 -0.72 15.79
CA ASN A 21 2.68 -1.42 15.50
C ASN A 21 2.10 -1.02 14.14
N THR A 22 1.90 -1.99 13.28
CA THR A 22 1.45 -1.83 11.89
C THR A 22 0.07 -1.17 11.79
N GLY A 23 -0.89 -1.59 12.62
CA GLY A 23 -2.23 -1.00 12.66
C GLY A 23 -2.22 0.47 13.09
N ALA A 24 -1.37 0.81 14.06
CA ALA A 24 -1.21 2.19 14.52
C ALA A 24 -0.58 3.09 13.45
N VAL A 25 0.44 2.59 12.71
CA VAL A 25 1.02 3.31 11.57
C VAL A 25 -0.04 3.59 10.51
N THR A 26 -0.79 2.55 10.11
CA THR A 26 -1.83 2.65 9.09
C THR A 26 -2.93 3.65 9.48
N ALA A 27 -3.45 3.52 10.70
CA ALA A 27 -4.52 4.40 11.19
C ALA A 27 -4.06 5.86 11.30
N LEU A 28 -2.91 6.12 11.90
CA LEU A 28 -2.36 7.46 12.02
C LEU A 28 -2.01 8.08 10.68
N SER A 29 -1.43 7.30 9.75
CA SER A 29 -1.13 7.79 8.40
C SER A 29 -2.40 8.18 7.66
N LYS A 30 -3.46 7.37 7.75
CA LYS A 30 -4.75 7.69 7.14
C LYS A 30 -5.37 8.96 7.72
N ILE A 31 -5.30 9.15 9.04
CA ILE A 31 -5.88 10.32 9.72
C ILE A 31 -5.08 11.59 9.40
N LEU A 32 -3.76 11.52 9.42
CA LEU A 32 -2.88 12.69 9.30
C LEU A 32 -2.57 13.06 7.85
N LEU A 33 -2.30 12.07 6.99
CA LEU A 33 -1.96 12.29 5.58
C LEU A 33 -3.18 12.23 4.65
N GLY A 34 -4.26 11.58 5.10
CA GLY A 34 -5.41 11.29 4.25
C GLY A 34 -5.15 10.12 3.28
N THR A 35 -5.98 10.03 2.26
CA THR A 35 -5.86 9.08 1.16
C THR A 35 -5.91 9.81 -0.18
N LEU A 36 -5.35 9.20 -1.21
CA LEU A 36 -5.51 9.69 -2.58
C LEU A 36 -6.97 9.67 -3.00
N GLU A 37 -7.32 10.52 -3.96
CA GLU A 37 -8.65 10.53 -4.55
C GLU A 37 -9.04 9.12 -5.04
N ASN A 38 -10.27 8.72 -4.77
CA ASN A 38 -10.82 7.39 -5.07
C ASN A 38 -10.17 6.21 -4.34
N ILE A 39 -9.23 6.42 -3.43
CA ILE A 39 -8.66 5.38 -2.57
C ILE A 39 -9.25 5.50 -1.17
N LYS A 40 -10.06 4.54 -0.74
CA LYS A 40 -10.72 4.56 0.58
C LYS A 40 -9.84 4.05 1.71
N ARG A 41 -8.94 3.11 1.40
CA ARG A 41 -8.07 2.48 2.39
C ARG A 41 -6.64 2.32 1.86
N PRO A 42 -5.62 2.62 2.69
CA PRO A 42 -4.25 2.25 2.38
C PRO A 42 -4.10 0.72 2.42
N ALA A 43 -3.13 0.21 1.70
CA ALA A 43 -2.76 -1.21 1.70
C ALA A 43 -1.25 -1.36 1.88
N PHE A 44 -0.83 -2.45 2.53
CA PHE A 44 0.58 -2.82 2.51
C PHE A 44 0.92 -3.51 1.22
N CYS A 45 1.99 -3.03 0.57
CA CYS A 45 2.48 -3.54 -0.69
C CYS A 45 3.92 -4.02 -0.52
N SER A 46 4.20 -5.21 -1.00
CA SER A 46 5.57 -5.73 -1.05
C SER A 46 5.83 -6.58 -2.29
N MET A 47 7.12 -6.69 -2.60
CA MET A 47 7.59 -7.63 -3.62
C MET A 47 7.89 -8.97 -2.94
N ILE A 48 7.20 -10.02 -3.37
CA ILE A 48 7.35 -11.38 -2.85
C ILE A 48 8.12 -12.21 -3.86
N PRO A 49 9.19 -12.93 -3.45
CA PRO A 49 9.93 -13.81 -4.35
C PRO A 49 9.07 -14.99 -4.82
N THR A 50 9.25 -15.39 -6.06
CA THR A 50 8.60 -16.54 -6.67
C THR A 50 9.63 -17.41 -7.40
N LEU A 51 9.25 -18.60 -7.83
CA LEU A 51 10.15 -19.49 -8.60
C LEU A 51 10.64 -18.87 -9.92
N LYS A 52 9.93 -17.90 -10.47
CA LYS A 52 10.25 -17.25 -11.75
C LYS A 52 10.58 -15.75 -11.62
N GLY A 53 10.97 -15.30 -10.41
CA GLY A 53 11.27 -13.91 -10.15
C GLY A 53 10.54 -13.37 -8.92
N PHE A 54 9.62 -12.43 -9.09
CA PHE A 54 8.84 -11.85 -8.00
C PHE A 54 7.41 -11.51 -8.43
N CYS A 55 6.53 -11.38 -7.46
CA CYS A 55 5.21 -10.78 -7.63
C CYS A 55 5.04 -9.61 -6.66
N ILE A 56 4.17 -8.69 -7.00
CA ILE A 56 3.73 -7.59 -6.14
C ILE A 56 2.45 -8.04 -5.48
N MET A 57 2.42 -8.05 -4.16
CA MET A 57 1.27 -8.48 -3.38
C MET A 57 0.69 -7.34 -2.55
N LEU A 58 -0.62 -7.20 -2.61
CA LEU A 58 -1.46 -6.29 -1.81
C LEU A 58 -2.77 -7.04 -1.47
N ASP A 59 -3.35 -6.85 -0.35
CA ASP A 59 -2.92 -6.21 0.86
C ASP A 59 -2.22 -7.22 1.78
N LEU A 60 -1.15 -6.84 2.43
CA LEU A 60 -0.42 -7.70 3.36
C LEU A 60 -0.86 -7.49 4.82
N GLY A 61 -2.17 -7.47 5.06
CA GLY A 61 -2.75 -7.46 6.40
C GLY A 61 -2.97 -6.08 7.03
N ALA A 62 -2.95 -5.00 6.25
CA ALA A 62 -3.39 -3.69 6.75
C ALA A 62 -4.90 -3.66 7.03
N ASN A 63 -5.67 -4.42 6.27
CA ASN A 63 -7.11 -4.51 6.37
C ASN A 63 -7.53 -5.93 6.71
N LYS A 64 -8.36 -6.09 7.76
CA LYS A 64 -8.86 -7.41 8.18
C LYS A 64 -9.85 -8.00 7.16
N GLU A 65 -10.67 -7.14 6.58
CA GLU A 65 -11.68 -7.51 5.60
C GLU A 65 -11.64 -6.54 4.42
N SER A 66 -11.81 -7.07 3.24
CA SER A 66 -11.88 -6.31 2.00
C SER A 66 -13.12 -6.65 1.22
N ASN A 67 -13.78 -5.63 0.68
CA ASN A 67 -14.87 -5.80 -0.28
C ASN A 67 -14.35 -5.63 -1.72
N GLU A 68 -15.21 -5.86 -2.69
CA GLU A 68 -14.91 -5.75 -4.12
C GLU A 68 -14.30 -4.40 -4.53
N ASN A 69 -14.81 -3.29 -3.96
CA ASN A 69 -14.27 -1.95 -4.22
C ASN A 69 -12.85 -1.79 -3.67
N HIS A 70 -12.55 -2.38 -2.51
CA HIS A 70 -11.19 -2.38 -1.97
C HIS A 70 -10.24 -3.18 -2.86
N LEU A 71 -10.66 -4.37 -3.32
CA LEU A 71 -9.87 -5.20 -4.22
C LEU A 71 -9.56 -4.49 -5.55
N LEU A 72 -10.54 -3.78 -6.12
CA LEU A 72 -10.34 -2.95 -7.28
C LEU A 72 -9.30 -1.85 -7.02
N GLN A 73 -9.42 -1.13 -5.90
CA GLN A 73 -8.47 -0.07 -5.55
C GLN A 73 -7.06 -0.63 -5.29
N PHE A 74 -6.93 -1.78 -4.65
CA PHE A 74 -5.65 -2.45 -4.47
C PHE A 74 -5.03 -2.88 -5.80
N SER A 75 -5.84 -3.33 -6.75
CA SER A 75 -5.40 -3.65 -8.11
C SER A 75 -4.83 -2.42 -8.82
N ILE A 76 -5.48 -1.27 -8.70
CA ILE A 76 -5.00 0.00 -9.27
C ILE A 76 -3.68 0.42 -8.61
N MET A 77 -3.58 0.34 -7.28
CA MET A 77 -2.36 0.66 -6.55
C MET A 77 -1.20 -0.28 -6.93
N GLY A 78 -1.48 -1.58 -7.03
CA GLY A 78 -0.49 -2.57 -7.46
C GLY A 78 0.01 -2.33 -8.89
N HIS A 79 -0.89 -1.97 -9.80
CA HIS A 79 -0.54 -1.59 -11.17
C HIS A 79 0.37 -0.36 -11.19
N ALA A 80 0.03 0.69 -10.42
CA ALA A 80 0.86 1.89 -10.32
C ALA A 80 2.25 1.57 -9.74
N PHE A 81 2.32 0.74 -8.70
CA PHE A 81 3.59 0.31 -8.13
C PHE A 81 4.44 -0.51 -9.11
N ALA A 82 3.81 -1.39 -9.90
CA ALA A 82 4.49 -2.14 -10.94
C ALA A 82 5.11 -1.23 -12.02
N LYS A 83 4.41 -0.16 -12.40
CA LYS A 83 4.94 0.86 -13.31
C LYS A 83 6.19 1.56 -12.77
N ILE A 84 6.20 1.91 -11.49
CA ILE A 84 7.38 2.47 -10.81
C ILE A 84 8.57 1.49 -10.85
N LYS A 85 8.30 0.18 -10.86
CA LYS A 85 9.31 -0.88 -11.00
C LYS A 85 9.66 -1.24 -12.44
N ASN A 86 9.26 -0.40 -13.41
CA ASN A 86 9.50 -0.58 -14.86
C ASN A 86 8.85 -1.86 -15.45
N ILE A 87 7.77 -2.35 -14.85
CA ILE A 87 6.97 -3.44 -15.41
C ILE A 87 5.90 -2.81 -16.30
N SER A 88 6.08 -2.89 -17.62
CA SER A 88 5.23 -2.19 -18.58
C SER A 88 3.80 -2.74 -18.66
N ASN A 89 3.63 -4.05 -18.60
CA ASN A 89 2.34 -4.74 -18.73
C ASN A 89 2.11 -5.71 -17.56
N PRO A 90 1.84 -5.21 -16.34
CA PRO A 90 1.60 -6.07 -15.19
C PRO A 90 0.29 -6.84 -15.36
N LYS A 91 0.34 -8.14 -15.12
CA LYS A 91 -0.85 -8.99 -15.01
C LYS A 91 -1.36 -8.90 -13.58
N VAL A 92 -2.64 -8.62 -13.42
CA VAL A 92 -3.29 -8.53 -12.10
C VAL A 92 -4.20 -9.75 -11.91
N ALA A 93 -4.10 -10.36 -10.74
CA ALA A 93 -4.99 -11.44 -10.31
C ALA A 93 -5.48 -11.16 -8.90
N ILE A 94 -6.68 -11.62 -8.60
CA ILE A 94 -7.26 -11.58 -7.26
C ILE A 94 -7.12 -12.98 -6.67
N LEU A 95 -6.46 -13.06 -5.49
CA LEU A 95 -6.39 -14.29 -4.75
C LEU A 95 -7.75 -14.51 -4.05
N ASN A 96 -8.40 -15.60 -4.40
CA ASN A 96 -9.63 -16.05 -3.77
C ASN A 96 -9.39 -17.44 -3.18
N ILE A 97 -9.80 -17.61 -1.93
CA ILE A 97 -9.65 -18.85 -1.19
C ILE A 97 -11.04 -19.52 -1.07
#